data_412ecf4d62c9c5edd57db2bcbd73b129
#
_entry.id   412ecf4d62c9c5edd57db2bcbd73b129
#
_cell.length_a   1.000
_cell.length_b   1.000
_cell.length_c   1.000
_cell.angle_alpha   90.00
_cell.angle_beta   90.00
_cell.angle_gamma   90.00
#
_symmetry.space_group_name_H-M   'P 1'
#
loop_
_entity.id
_entity.type
_entity.pdbx_description
1 polymer ?
#
loop_
_entity_poly.entity_id
_entity_poly.type
_entity_poly.pdbx_seq_one_letter_code
_entity_poly.pdbx_strand_id
1 'polypeptide(L)'
;MTQVAAIGTYLPPWTVRERRVKGPDEDALTMAVAAGRAADPDATAHRVVLVTRDFPLLEGGNGAVLLAGLSLTADVAVSEVLGGAPAVLDQILGATDGTLVIATDDSATVTAAAAVLIGAEGAGGAGLEPVARQTRSLPTTVRAEDGTRHSYGDPRLQREIGVKSTVVRLGLADTQTVVAVVGAKARDIDAGGAIEDPNSSASGVIRALAAVIENRQAGGLLLAVEQSSVTAAKLTWDDGTQAPWIARDEAQARELPTFRTADGTGIPISLPAYARAFEPKLRWEAAVFDERPGIDTAPQFPPRARVAEDGGLVTDYRLEPLPRTGTVYTQTTIRIPVPDLPSPYSIAVIQLDGSPVRVLMKVTGVPAGEATIGQAGSVVLRKIADRAGVPDYGYAFWPETAEGGVHP
;
A
#
# COMPACT_ATOMS: atom_id res chain seq x y z
N MET A 1 1.93 12.00 23.44
CA MET A 1 0.99 10.91 23.06
C MET A 1 0.71 11.03 21.58
N THR A 2 0.84 9.95 20.81
CA THR A 2 0.61 9.95 19.37
C THR A 2 -0.87 9.71 19.10
N GLN A 3 -1.54 10.62 18.37
CA GLN A 3 -2.96 10.52 18.05
C GLN A 3 -3.16 9.87 16.70
N VAL A 4 -4.08 8.92 16.59
CA VAL A 4 -4.47 8.26 15.34
C VAL A 4 -5.65 9.01 14.75
N ALA A 5 -5.46 9.63 13.58
CA ALA A 5 -6.52 10.33 12.86
C ALA A 5 -7.30 9.38 11.94
N ALA A 6 -6.59 8.57 11.16
CA ALA A 6 -7.20 7.64 10.23
C ALA A 6 -6.35 6.38 10.05
N ILE A 7 -7.00 5.29 9.66
CA ILE A 7 -6.36 4.02 9.30
C ILE A 7 -6.92 3.56 7.95
N GLY A 8 -6.02 3.13 7.05
CA GLY A 8 -6.37 2.44 5.82
C GLY A 8 -5.79 1.03 5.81
N THR A 9 -6.54 0.06 5.34
CA THR A 9 -6.03 -1.31 5.16
C THR A 9 -6.23 -1.75 3.72
N TYR A 10 -5.36 -2.63 3.24
CA TYR A 10 -5.45 -3.21 1.92
C TYR A 10 -5.18 -4.71 1.96
N LEU A 11 -6.06 -5.47 1.30
CA LEU A 11 -5.85 -6.89 1.01
C LEU A 11 -6.01 -7.12 -0.49
N PRO A 12 -5.05 -7.80 -1.15
CA PRO A 12 -5.20 -8.17 -2.56
C PRO A 12 -6.49 -8.96 -2.81
N PRO A 13 -7.12 -8.81 -3.99
CA PRO A 13 -8.36 -9.53 -4.31
C PRO A 13 -8.16 -11.04 -4.50
N TRP A 14 -6.94 -11.47 -4.74
CA TRP A 14 -6.65 -12.83 -5.15
C TRP A 14 -6.39 -13.78 -3.98
N THR A 15 -6.77 -15.04 -4.14
CA THR A 15 -6.52 -16.11 -3.18
C THR A 15 -5.95 -17.35 -3.85
N VAL A 16 -5.12 -18.05 -3.10
CA VAL A 16 -4.66 -19.41 -3.40
C VAL A 16 -4.88 -20.24 -2.14
N ARG A 17 -5.72 -21.27 -2.21
CA ARG A 17 -6.09 -22.10 -1.04
C ARG A 17 -6.53 -21.22 0.15
N GLU A 18 -7.50 -20.34 -0.10
CA GLU A 18 -8.09 -19.40 0.89
C GLU A 18 -7.15 -18.32 1.44
N ARG A 19 -5.86 -18.35 1.11
CA ARG A 19 -4.91 -17.33 1.53
C ARG A 19 -4.83 -16.22 0.49
N ARG A 20 -4.86 -14.95 0.95
CA ARG A 20 -4.63 -13.79 0.10
C ARG A 20 -3.22 -13.81 -0.48
N VAL A 21 -3.13 -13.55 -1.76
CA VAL A 21 -1.89 -13.46 -2.52
C VAL A 21 -1.94 -12.26 -3.46
N LYS A 22 -0.79 -11.68 -3.75
CA LYS A 22 -0.72 -10.59 -4.72
C LYS A 22 -1.06 -11.06 -6.14
N GLY A 23 -1.63 -10.17 -6.93
CA GLY A 23 -1.75 -10.34 -8.38
C GLY A 23 -0.39 -10.19 -9.08
N PRO A 24 -0.32 -10.51 -10.38
CA PRO A 24 0.91 -10.38 -11.16
C PRO A 24 1.38 -8.92 -11.33
N ASP A 25 0.48 -7.99 -11.12
CA ASP A 25 0.67 -6.54 -11.24
C ASP A 25 0.75 -5.83 -9.88
N GLU A 26 0.87 -6.58 -8.78
CA GLU A 26 0.99 -6.06 -7.43
C GLU A 26 2.35 -6.39 -6.82
N ASP A 27 2.81 -5.51 -5.94
CA ASP A 27 3.97 -5.68 -5.06
C ASP A 27 3.80 -4.86 -3.78
N ALA A 28 4.81 -4.86 -2.91
CA ALA A 28 4.77 -4.12 -1.65
C ALA A 28 4.46 -2.63 -1.85
N LEU A 29 4.96 -2.02 -2.93
CA LEU A 29 4.81 -0.58 -3.17
C LEU A 29 3.40 -0.23 -3.66
N THR A 30 2.83 -1.01 -4.58
CA THR A 30 1.46 -0.81 -5.06
C THR A 30 0.43 -1.03 -3.96
N MET A 31 0.65 -2.02 -3.09
CA MET A 31 -0.17 -2.24 -1.91
C MET A 31 -0.03 -1.12 -0.86
N ALA A 32 1.20 -0.58 -0.69
CA ALA A 32 1.43 0.58 0.16
C ALA A 32 0.61 1.79 -0.28
N VAL A 33 0.59 2.07 -1.59
CA VAL A 33 -0.22 3.16 -2.15
C VAL A 33 -1.70 2.94 -1.90
N ALA A 34 -2.22 1.74 -2.10
CA ALA A 34 -3.63 1.44 -1.84
C ALA A 34 -4.03 1.70 -0.38
N ALA A 35 -3.26 1.15 0.58
CA ALA A 35 -3.50 1.39 2.00
C ALA A 35 -3.31 2.86 2.41
N GLY A 36 -2.29 3.52 1.85
CA GLY A 36 -2.02 4.93 2.13
C GLY A 36 -3.15 5.85 1.67
N ARG A 37 -3.68 5.62 0.46
CA ARG A 37 -4.83 6.37 -0.06
C ARG A 37 -6.10 6.12 0.74
N ALA A 38 -6.30 4.90 1.24
CA ALA A 38 -7.42 4.58 2.12
C ALA A 38 -7.34 5.34 3.45
N ALA A 39 -6.12 5.56 3.98
CA ALA A 39 -5.91 6.33 5.21
C ALA A 39 -5.94 7.85 5.00
N ASP A 40 -5.48 8.33 3.84
CA ASP A 40 -5.35 9.75 3.49
C ASP A 40 -5.87 10.01 2.06
N PRO A 41 -7.19 9.93 1.85
CA PRO A 41 -7.79 10.10 0.52
C PRO A 41 -7.59 11.51 -0.06
N ASP A 42 -7.46 12.51 0.80
CA ASP A 42 -7.29 13.92 0.43
C ASP A 42 -5.82 14.34 0.26
N ALA A 43 -4.88 13.39 0.39
CA ALA A 43 -3.44 13.61 0.26
C ALA A 43 -2.91 14.77 1.14
N THR A 44 -3.27 14.71 2.43
CA THR A 44 -2.94 15.77 3.41
C THR A 44 -1.61 15.54 4.11
N ALA A 45 -1.02 14.35 3.99
CA ALA A 45 0.22 14.01 4.64
C ALA A 45 1.38 14.88 4.13
N HIS A 46 2.18 15.40 5.05
CA HIS A 46 3.39 16.17 4.73
C HIS A 46 4.69 15.42 5.05
N ARG A 47 4.59 14.18 5.51
CA ARG A 47 5.67 13.23 5.70
C ARG A 47 5.15 11.81 5.51
N VAL A 48 5.94 10.96 4.85
CA VAL A 48 5.60 9.54 4.67
C VAL A 48 6.72 8.67 5.23
N VAL A 49 6.34 7.62 5.95
CA VAL A 49 7.25 6.57 6.41
C VAL A 49 6.75 5.23 5.86
N LEU A 50 7.54 4.58 5.04
CA LEU A 50 7.26 3.24 4.52
C LEU A 50 8.08 2.21 5.27
N VAL A 51 7.43 1.28 5.95
CA VAL A 51 8.06 0.18 6.69
C VAL A 51 7.75 -1.13 5.99
N THR A 52 8.77 -1.82 5.51
CA THR A 52 8.62 -3.15 4.91
C THR A 52 9.93 -3.93 4.95
N ARG A 53 9.86 -5.23 4.77
CA ARG A 53 11.04 -6.08 4.48
C ARG A 53 11.16 -6.42 3.00
N ASP A 54 10.22 -5.97 2.19
CA ASP A 54 10.02 -6.43 0.81
C ASP A 54 10.05 -5.24 -0.18
N PHE A 55 11.02 -4.33 0.00
CA PHE A 55 11.21 -3.21 -0.94
C PHE A 55 11.45 -3.74 -2.36
N PRO A 56 10.67 -3.34 -3.36
CA PRO A 56 10.88 -3.76 -4.73
C PRO A 56 12.10 -3.09 -5.39
N LEU A 57 12.47 -1.88 -4.95
CA LEU A 57 13.60 -1.10 -5.45
C LEU A 57 14.62 -0.92 -4.32
N LEU A 58 15.56 -1.87 -4.17
CA LEU A 58 16.55 -1.87 -3.09
C LEU A 58 17.58 -0.75 -3.21
N GLU A 59 17.91 -0.35 -4.44
CA GLU A 59 18.87 0.73 -4.73
C GLU A 59 18.24 2.13 -4.62
N GLY A 60 16.96 2.21 -4.22
CA GLY A 60 16.21 3.46 -4.06
C GLY A 60 15.18 3.68 -5.17
N GLY A 61 14.42 4.75 -5.06
CA GLY A 61 13.35 5.11 -6.00
C GLY A 61 11.93 4.73 -5.56
N ASN A 62 11.75 3.98 -4.48
CA ASN A 62 10.42 3.67 -3.94
C ASN A 62 9.65 4.94 -3.57
N GLY A 63 10.32 5.93 -2.95
CA GLY A 63 9.71 7.18 -2.51
C GLY A 63 9.05 7.97 -3.64
N ALA A 64 9.67 8.05 -4.83
CA ALA A 64 9.10 8.77 -5.98
C ALA A 64 7.79 8.15 -6.46
N VAL A 65 7.77 6.81 -6.60
CA VAL A 65 6.57 6.07 -7.01
C VAL A 65 5.48 6.17 -5.94
N LEU A 66 5.88 6.06 -4.66
CA LEU A 66 4.97 6.15 -3.52
C LEU A 66 4.26 7.50 -3.48
N LEU A 67 5.01 8.62 -3.53
CA LEU A 67 4.44 9.97 -3.51
C LEU A 67 3.51 10.22 -4.70
N ALA A 68 3.92 9.80 -5.90
CA ALA A 68 3.09 9.91 -7.10
C ALA A 68 1.78 9.11 -6.96
N GLY A 69 1.86 7.88 -6.48
CA GLY A 69 0.70 7.03 -6.23
C GLY A 69 -0.25 7.60 -5.19
N LEU A 70 0.28 8.22 -4.13
CA LEU A 70 -0.47 8.88 -3.07
C LEU A 70 -1.00 10.26 -3.46
N SER A 71 -0.66 10.79 -4.64
CA SER A 71 -0.97 12.17 -5.07
C SER A 71 -0.33 13.26 -4.18
N LEU A 72 0.74 12.91 -3.47
CA LEU A 72 1.52 13.85 -2.67
C LEU A 72 2.56 14.58 -3.54
N THR A 73 2.92 15.80 -3.17
CA THR A 73 3.93 16.59 -3.88
C THR A 73 5.34 15.97 -3.76
N ALA A 74 6.21 16.25 -4.72
CA ALA A 74 7.53 15.61 -4.79
C ALA A 74 8.50 16.07 -3.68
N ASP A 75 8.19 17.14 -2.98
CA ASP A 75 8.96 17.70 -1.86
C ASP A 75 8.60 17.11 -0.49
N VAL A 76 7.54 16.27 -0.42
CA VAL A 76 7.19 15.55 0.80
C VAL A 76 8.30 14.58 1.18
N ALA A 77 8.76 14.67 2.43
CA ALA A 77 9.84 13.83 2.93
C ALA A 77 9.38 12.36 3.07
N VAL A 78 10.14 11.44 2.47
CA VAL A 78 9.91 9.99 2.57
C VAL A 78 11.04 9.34 3.35
N SER A 79 10.69 8.49 4.31
CA SER A 79 11.64 7.60 5.00
C SER A 79 11.32 6.15 4.68
N GLU A 80 12.29 5.41 4.17
CA GLU A 80 12.19 3.98 3.88
C GLU A 80 12.85 3.19 5.02
N VAL A 81 12.09 2.36 5.72
CA VAL A 81 12.53 1.64 6.92
C VAL A 81 12.43 0.13 6.70
N LEU A 82 13.57 -0.54 6.73
CA LEU A 82 13.62 -2.00 6.69
C LEU A 82 13.24 -2.56 8.08
N GLY A 83 12.09 -3.22 8.19
CA GLY A 83 11.67 -3.76 9.47
C GLY A 83 10.32 -4.46 9.45
N GLY A 84 9.97 -5.04 10.60
CA GLY A 84 8.68 -5.69 10.84
C GLY A 84 7.88 -4.98 11.94
N ALA A 85 7.07 -5.74 12.67
CA ALA A 85 6.13 -5.22 13.63
C ALA A 85 6.71 -4.21 14.65
N PRO A 86 7.85 -4.46 15.34
CA PRO A 86 8.43 -3.48 16.27
C PRO A 86 8.81 -2.16 15.56
N ALA A 87 9.38 -2.26 14.35
CA ALA A 87 9.76 -1.06 13.59
C ALA A 87 8.55 -0.20 13.23
N VAL A 88 7.42 -0.83 12.84
CA VAL A 88 6.17 -0.10 12.56
C VAL A 88 5.67 0.63 13.81
N LEU A 89 5.59 -0.07 14.94
CA LEU A 89 5.12 0.55 16.18
C LEU A 89 6.05 1.67 16.63
N ASP A 90 7.38 1.50 16.51
CA ASP A 90 8.36 2.54 16.80
C ASP A 90 8.18 3.79 15.92
N GLN A 91 7.91 3.59 14.61
CA GLN A 91 7.67 4.71 13.69
C GLN A 91 6.35 5.44 14.04
N ILE A 92 5.30 4.72 14.40
CA ILE A 92 4.04 5.33 14.85
C ILE A 92 4.26 6.16 16.12
N LEU A 93 4.93 5.59 17.13
CA LEU A 93 5.16 6.25 18.40
C LEU A 93 6.08 7.49 18.28
N GLY A 94 6.98 7.50 17.31
CA GLY A 94 7.88 8.64 17.03
C GLY A 94 7.35 9.63 16.00
N ALA A 95 6.16 9.38 15.43
CA ALA A 95 5.61 10.21 14.38
C ALA A 95 5.00 11.52 14.94
N THR A 96 5.11 12.57 14.15
CA THR A 96 4.47 13.87 14.37
C THR A 96 3.16 13.98 13.59
N ASP A 97 2.35 14.96 13.93
CA ASP A 97 1.14 15.32 13.18
C ASP A 97 1.38 15.37 11.67
N GLY A 98 0.39 14.91 10.88
CA GLY A 98 0.46 14.86 9.42
C GLY A 98 1.46 13.84 8.84
N THR A 99 1.99 12.93 9.68
CA THR A 99 2.81 11.81 9.20
C THR A 99 1.92 10.63 8.81
N LEU A 100 2.10 10.13 7.59
CA LEU A 100 1.50 8.89 7.12
C LEU A 100 2.51 7.74 7.28
N VAL A 101 2.25 6.82 8.22
CA VAL A 101 3.07 5.61 8.42
C VAL A 101 2.40 4.46 7.69
N ILE A 102 3.09 3.88 6.72
CA ILE A 102 2.61 2.78 5.89
C ILE A 102 3.44 1.53 6.17
N ALA A 103 2.79 0.41 6.33
CA ALA A 103 3.42 -0.88 6.53
C ALA A 103 2.94 -1.90 5.50
N THR A 104 3.86 -2.63 4.86
CA THR A 104 3.51 -3.63 3.86
C THR A 104 4.25 -4.93 4.04
N ASP A 105 3.60 -6.02 3.67
CA ASP A 105 4.14 -7.36 3.61
C ASP A 105 3.87 -7.97 2.23
N ASP A 106 4.92 -8.38 1.55
CA ASP A 106 4.87 -9.11 0.29
C ASP A 106 5.67 -10.42 0.43
N SER A 107 5.18 -11.28 1.30
CA SER A 107 5.84 -12.53 1.64
C SER A 107 5.00 -13.76 1.29
N ALA A 108 5.63 -14.91 1.31
CA ALA A 108 4.91 -16.18 1.09
C ALA A 108 3.84 -16.48 2.14
N THR A 109 3.89 -15.85 3.31
CA THR A 109 2.95 -16.09 4.42
C THR A 109 1.91 -14.98 4.58
N VAL A 110 2.28 -13.74 4.30
CA VAL A 110 1.43 -12.56 4.43
C VAL A 110 1.59 -11.68 3.22
N THR A 111 0.47 -11.29 2.62
CA THR A 111 0.38 -10.31 1.54
C THR A 111 -0.70 -9.32 1.91
N ALA A 112 -0.29 -8.15 2.39
CA ALA A 112 -1.19 -7.13 2.92
C ALA A 112 -0.47 -5.79 3.05
N ALA A 113 -1.23 -4.71 3.14
CA ALA A 113 -0.73 -3.40 3.55
C ALA A 113 -1.69 -2.73 4.53
N ALA A 114 -1.15 -1.82 5.33
CA ALA A 114 -1.95 -0.95 6.18
C ALA A 114 -1.21 0.38 6.38
N ALA A 115 -1.96 1.44 6.58
CA ALA A 115 -1.44 2.79 6.81
C ALA A 115 -2.17 3.46 7.96
N VAL A 116 -1.48 4.33 8.68
CA VAL A 116 -2.04 5.18 9.72
C VAL A 116 -1.60 6.62 9.49
N LEU A 117 -2.57 7.52 9.45
CA LEU A 117 -2.36 8.96 9.45
C LEU A 117 -2.36 9.45 10.90
N ILE A 118 -1.31 10.16 11.27
CA ILE A 118 -1.16 10.74 12.61
C ILE A 118 -1.80 12.11 12.64
N GLY A 119 -2.63 12.33 13.63
CA GLY A 119 -3.33 13.61 13.86
C GLY A 119 -2.65 14.48 14.89
N ALA A 120 -3.15 15.71 14.99
CA ALA A 120 -2.67 16.68 15.96
C ALA A 120 -2.90 16.20 17.40
N GLU A 121 -2.01 16.58 18.30
CA GLU A 121 -2.15 16.29 19.73
C GLU A 121 -3.43 16.95 20.26
N GLY A 122 -4.26 16.15 20.93
CA GLY A 122 -5.54 16.63 21.50
C GLY A 122 -6.71 16.66 20.51
N ALA A 123 -6.53 16.20 19.27
CA ALA A 123 -7.62 16.09 18.27
C ALA A 123 -8.71 15.08 18.69
N GLY A 124 -8.44 14.28 19.73
CA GLY A 124 -9.32 13.22 20.19
C GLY A 124 -9.15 11.91 19.42
N GLY A 125 -9.84 10.87 19.88
CA GLY A 125 -9.80 9.55 19.24
C GLY A 125 -8.94 8.53 19.99
N ALA A 126 -8.17 7.75 19.23
CA ALA A 126 -7.27 6.74 19.79
C ALA A 126 -5.87 7.31 19.99
N GLY A 127 -5.37 7.26 21.23
CA GLY A 127 -4.02 7.68 21.60
C GLY A 127 -3.10 6.49 21.82
N LEU A 128 -1.84 6.61 21.41
CA LEU A 128 -0.80 5.63 21.67
C LEU A 128 0.31 6.26 22.51
N GLU A 129 0.63 5.62 23.63
CA GLU A 129 1.73 6.02 24.51
C GLU A 129 2.81 4.93 24.53
N PRO A 130 4.10 5.28 24.40
CA PRO A 130 5.17 4.31 24.54
C PRO A 130 5.23 3.77 25.97
N VAL A 131 5.28 2.44 26.12
CA VAL A 131 5.37 1.80 27.44
C VAL A 131 6.73 1.18 27.65
N ALA A 132 7.17 0.33 26.72
CA ALA A 132 8.43 -0.37 26.85
C ALA A 132 9.01 -0.74 25.48
N ARG A 133 10.32 -0.86 25.44
CA ARG A 133 11.04 -1.35 24.27
C ARG A 133 12.22 -2.20 24.73
N GLN A 134 12.37 -3.36 24.13
CA GLN A 134 13.56 -4.18 24.34
C GLN A 134 13.98 -4.88 23.05
N THR A 135 15.14 -4.56 22.57
CA THR A 135 15.80 -5.27 21.48
C THR A 135 16.66 -6.40 22.05
N ARG A 136 16.47 -7.60 21.52
CA ARG A 136 17.23 -8.78 21.97
C ARG A 136 17.73 -9.59 20.79
N SER A 137 18.93 -10.09 20.90
CA SER A 137 19.58 -10.93 19.88
C SER A 137 19.17 -12.39 20.07
N LEU A 138 18.14 -12.81 19.36
CA LEU A 138 17.82 -14.23 19.15
C LEU A 138 17.32 -14.38 17.71
N PRO A 139 18.22 -14.36 16.71
CA PRO A 139 17.81 -14.49 15.33
C PRO A 139 17.26 -15.89 15.07
N THR A 140 15.98 -15.96 14.70
CA THR A 140 15.31 -17.22 14.34
C THR A 140 14.92 -17.26 12.87
N THR A 141 15.03 -16.13 12.18
CA THR A 141 14.74 -16.01 10.75
C THR A 141 15.77 -15.12 10.08
N VAL A 142 16.24 -15.53 8.91
CA VAL A 142 17.20 -14.78 8.09
C VAL A 142 16.82 -14.90 6.62
N ARG A 143 17.14 -13.88 5.84
CA ARG A 143 17.08 -13.92 4.37
C ARG A 143 18.52 -14.05 3.84
N ALA A 144 18.78 -15.10 3.06
CA ALA A 144 20.04 -15.28 2.36
C ALA A 144 20.20 -14.30 1.18
N GLU A 145 21.37 -14.20 0.60
CA GLU A 145 21.69 -13.32 -0.54
C GLU A 145 20.83 -13.61 -1.78
N ASP A 146 20.46 -14.87 -2.00
CA ASP A 146 19.56 -15.29 -3.08
C ASP A 146 18.07 -15.01 -2.81
N GLY A 147 17.75 -14.33 -1.69
CA GLY A 147 16.39 -14.03 -1.25
C GLY A 147 15.69 -15.16 -0.50
N THR A 148 16.31 -16.35 -0.39
CA THR A 148 15.74 -17.49 0.34
C THR A 148 15.62 -17.17 1.82
N ARG A 149 14.44 -17.43 2.40
CA ARG A 149 14.18 -17.24 3.83
C ARG A 149 14.41 -18.56 4.58
N HIS A 150 15.30 -18.53 5.57
CA HIS A 150 15.55 -19.62 6.49
C HIS A 150 14.98 -19.31 7.86
N SER A 151 14.33 -20.29 8.47
CA SER A 151 13.80 -20.17 9.84
C SER A 151 14.26 -21.33 10.69
N TYR A 152 14.68 -21.04 11.90
CA TYR A 152 15.00 -22.03 12.93
C TYR A 152 14.13 -21.79 14.17
N GLY A 153 13.31 -22.76 14.52
CA GLY A 153 12.44 -22.69 15.69
C GLY A 153 12.75 -23.83 16.65
N ASP A 154 13.26 -23.51 17.84
CA ASP A 154 13.35 -24.43 18.96
C ASP A 154 12.36 -23.97 20.05
N PRO A 155 11.34 -24.76 20.39
CA PRO A 155 10.36 -24.36 21.42
C PRO A 155 10.97 -24.10 22.79
N ARG A 156 12.13 -24.71 23.10
CA ARG A 156 12.85 -24.47 24.37
C ARG A 156 13.48 -23.08 24.36
N LEU A 157 14.16 -22.72 23.25
CA LEU A 157 14.73 -21.38 23.08
C LEU A 157 13.62 -20.30 23.16
N GLN A 158 12.50 -20.53 22.49
CA GLN A 158 11.37 -19.58 22.55
C GLN A 158 10.84 -19.39 23.95
N ARG A 159 10.78 -20.45 24.76
CA ARG A 159 10.31 -20.38 26.15
C ARG A 159 11.30 -19.68 27.06
N GLU A 160 12.58 -20.07 26.99
CA GLU A 160 13.60 -19.62 27.96
C GLU A 160 14.19 -18.24 27.61
N ILE A 161 14.33 -17.95 26.31
CA ILE A 161 15.04 -16.75 25.84
C ILE A 161 14.17 -15.88 24.93
N GLY A 162 13.10 -16.44 24.35
CA GLY A 162 12.23 -15.78 23.36
C GLY A 162 11.32 -14.72 23.94
N VAL A 163 10.22 -14.45 23.26
CA VAL A 163 9.30 -13.35 23.55
C VAL A 163 8.71 -13.40 24.95
N LYS A 164 8.33 -14.59 25.44
CA LYS A 164 7.79 -14.73 26.81
C LYS A 164 8.77 -14.21 27.88
N SER A 165 10.03 -14.63 27.78
CA SER A 165 11.09 -14.14 28.66
C SER A 165 11.26 -12.61 28.57
N THR A 166 11.11 -12.03 27.38
CA THR A 166 11.18 -10.57 27.18
C THR A 166 9.99 -9.86 27.86
N VAL A 167 8.77 -10.35 27.64
CA VAL A 167 7.55 -9.78 28.24
C VAL A 167 7.61 -9.83 29.78
N VAL A 168 8.06 -10.96 30.34
CA VAL A 168 8.24 -11.11 31.80
C VAL A 168 9.27 -10.11 32.34
N ARG A 169 10.42 -9.96 31.65
CA ARG A 169 11.47 -9.01 32.06
C ARG A 169 11.00 -7.56 32.06
N LEU A 170 10.09 -7.23 31.16
CA LEU A 170 9.52 -5.90 31.05
C LEU A 170 8.36 -5.66 32.04
N GLY A 171 7.91 -6.69 32.77
CA GLY A 171 6.79 -6.61 33.70
C GLY A 171 5.45 -6.29 33.04
N LEU A 172 5.31 -6.55 31.74
CA LEU A 172 4.15 -6.12 30.95
C LEU A 172 2.89 -6.93 31.26
N ALA A 173 3.04 -8.20 31.64
CA ALA A 173 1.90 -9.09 31.89
C ALA A 173 1.19 -8.82 33.23
N ASP A 174 1.89 -8.22 34.20
CA ASP A 174 1.39 -8.08 35.57
C ASP A 174 0.61 -6.79 35.79
N THR A 175 0.71 -5.82 34.90
CA THR A 175 0.25 -4.45 35.15
C THR A 175 -0.87 -3.97 34.21
N GLN A 176 -1.04 -4.58 33.05
CA GLN A 176 -2.01 -4.10 32.05
C GLN A 176 -2.53 -5.26 31.18
N THR A 177 -3.79 -5.15 30.75
CA THR A 177 -4.38 -6.10 29.80
C THR A 177 -3.75 -5.93 28.43
N VAL A 178 -3.27 -7.02 27.83
CA VAL A 178 -2.83 -7.03 26.43
C VAL A 178 -4.07 -7.13 25.54
N VAL A 179 -4.30 -6.15 24.68
CA VAL A 179 -5.44 -6.10 23.75
C VAL A 179 -5.07 -6.61 22.35
N ALA A 180 -3.80 -6.48 21.97
CA ALA A 180 -3.32 -7.02 20.70
C ALA A 180 -1.86 -7.46 20.79
N VAL A 181 -1.51 -8.50 20.02
CA VAL A 181 -0.14 -8.99 19.86
C VAL A 181 0.12 -9.35 18.41
N VAL A 182 1.23 -8.84 17.87
CA VAL A 182 1.67 -9.08 16.50
C VAL A 182 3.08 -9.68 16.51
N GLY A 183 3.30 -10.76 15.77
CA GLY A 183 4.56 -11.47 15.68
C GLY A 183 4.72 -12.60 16.70
N ALA A 184 3.72 -12.84 17.55
CA ALA A 184 3.65 -13.96 18.47
C ALA A 184 2.20 -14.43 18.65
N LYS A 185 2.00 -15.62 19.17
CA LYS A 185 0.68 -16.08 19.59
C LYS A 185 0.33 -15.55 20.97
N ALA A 186 -0.89 -15.12 21.18
CA ALA A 186 -1.35 -14.61 22.45
C ALA A 186 -1.11 -15.59 23.61
N ARG A 187 -1.32 -16.88 23.36
CA ARG A 187 -1.06 -17.97 24.35
C ARG A 187 0.42 -18.10 24.76
N ASP A 188 1.36 -17.69 23.88
CA ASP A 188 2.79 -17.82 24.15
C ASP A 188 3.30 -16.77 25.16
N ILE A 189 2.46 -15.75 25.43
CA ILE A 189 2.74 -14.65 26.37
C ILE A 189 1.65 -14.50 27.43
N ASP A 190 0.80 -15.52 27.59
CA ASP A 190 -0.32 -15.55 28.56
C ASP A 190 -1.34 -14.42 28.37
N ALA A 191 -1.50 -13.89 27.14
CA ALA A 191 -2.42 -12.81 26.78
C ALA A 191 -3.74 -13.34 26.16
N GLY A 192 -4.45 -14.22 26.90
CA GLY A 192 -5.69 -14.79 26.41
C GLY A 192 -6.74 -13.72 26.09
N GLY A 193 -7.37 -13.83 24.92
CA GLY A 193 -8.39 -12.89 24.44
C GLY A 193 -7.86 -11.68 23.66
N ALA A 194 -6.54 -11.49 23.55
CA ALA A 194 -5.94 -10.46 22.69
C ALA A 194 -6.18 -10.78 21.22
N ILE A 195 -6.34 -9.74 20.40
CA ILE A 195 -6.28 -9.86 18.95
C ILE A 195 -4.87 -10.29 18.57
N GLU A 196 -4.74 -11.37 17.78
CA GLU A 196 -3.42 -11.89 17.42
C GLU A 196 -3.17 -11.91 15.91
N ASP A 197 -1.98 -11.50 15.51
CA ASP A 197 -1.35 -11.86 14.23
C ASP A 197 -0.02 -12.55 14.54
N PRO A 198 0.02 -13.89 14.52
CA PRO A 198 1.22 -14.63 14.89
C PRO A 198 2.32 -14.55 13.83
N ASN A 199 2.01 -14.04 12.64
CA ASN A 199 3.00 -13.80 11.61
C ASN A 199 3.85 -12.59 11.99
N SER A 200 5.14 -12.64 11.69
CA SER A 200 6.02 -11.48 11.89
C SER A 200 5.76 -10.45 10.78
N SER A 201 4.55 -9.91 10.72
CA SER A 201 4.12 -8.98 9.67
C SER A 201 4.31 -7.52 10.09
N ALA A 202 4.69 -6.68 9.14
CA ALA A 202 4.76 -5.24 9.33
C ALA A 202 3.34 -4.65 9.38
N SER A 203 2.50 -4.96 8.40
CA SER A 203 1.12 -4.46 8.29
C SER A 203 0.22 -4.91 9.44
N GLY A 204 0.54 -6.03 10.09
CA GLY A 204 -0.23 -6.61 11.19
C GLY A 204 -0.41 -5.67 12.37
N VAL A 205 0.54 -4.78 12.66
CA VAL A 205 0.43 -3.81 13.77
C VAL A 205 -0.73 -2.84 13.55
N ILE A 206 -0.79 -2.24 12.37
CA ILE A 206 -1.84 -1.26 12.05
C ILE A 206 -3.18 -1.97 11.88
N ARG A 207 -3.19 -3.17 11.28
CA ARG A 207 -4.42 -3.98 11.14
C ARG A 207 -4.97 -4.43 12.49
N ALA A 208 -4.10 -4.84 13.42
CA ALA A 208 -4.51 -5.17 14.79
C ALA A 208 -5.04 -3.93 15.53
N LEU A 209 -4.38 -2.78 15.37
CA LEU A 209 -4.85 -1.51 15.92
C LEU A 209 -6.24 -1.16 15.38
N ALA A 210 -6.47 -1.27 14.07
CA ALA A 210 -7.79 -1.06 13.47
C ALA A 210 -8.86 -1.98 14.09
N ALA A 211 -8.54 -3.27 14.26
CA ALA A 211 -9.48 -4.24 14.83
C ALA A 211 -9.80 -3.95 16.31
N VAL A 212 -8.80 -3.52 17.10
CA VAL A 212 -9.03 -3.08 18.51
C VAL A 212 -9.97 -1.88 18.55
N ILE A 213 -9.75 -0.91 17.67
CA ILE A 213 -10.57 0.30 17.54
C ILE A 213 -12.02 -0.04 17.16
N GLU A 214 -12.21 -0.84 16.12
CA GLU A 214 -13.56 -1.25 15.66
C GLU A 214 -14.34 -2.05 16.70
N ASN A 215 -13.65 -2.93 17.43
CA ASN A 215 -14.26 -3.72 18.47
C ASN A 215 -14.54 -2.91 19.76
N ARG A 216 -14.19 -1.64 19.78
CA ARG A 216 -14.34 -0.75 20.95
C ARG A 216 -13.81 -1.39 22.24
N GLN A 217 -12.71 -2.13 22.14
CA GLN A 217 -12.08 -2.73 23.32
C GLN A 217 -11.58 -1.62 24.23
N ALA A 218 -11.71 -1.84 25.53
CA ALA A 218 -11.11 -0.95 26.52
C ALA A 218 -9.61 -0.80 26.24
N GLY A 219 -9.04 0.35 26.58
CA GLY A 219 -7.61 0.60 26.38
C GLY A 219 -6.74 -0.50 27.00
N GLY A 220 -5.57 -0.72 26.44
CA GLY A 220 -4.64 -1.76 26.88
C GLY A 220 -3.34 -1.78 26.08
N LEU A 221 -2.54 -2.81 26.27
CA LEU A 221 -1.25 -2.94 25.60
C LEU A 221 -1.39 -3.52 24.20
N LEU A 222 -0.79 -2.84 23.24
CA LEU A 222 -0.45 -3.37 21.92
C LEU A 222 1.02 -3.81 21.94
N LEU A 223 1.28 -5.08 21.65
CA LEU A 223 2.62 -5.66 21.64
C LEU A 223 3.03 -5.98 20.18
N ALA A 224 4.12 -5.39 19.74
CA ALA A 224 4.77 -5.69 18.47
C ALA A 224 6.04 -6.49 18.73
N VAL A 225 6.10 -7.69 18.15
CA VAL A 225 7.16 -8.68 18.42
C VAL A 225 7.87 -9.06 17.14
N GLU A 226 9.20 -9.12 17.21
CA GLU A 226 10.01 -9.70 16.16
C GLU A 226 11.13 -10.55 16.78
N GLN A 227 11.08 -11.85 16.52
CA GLN A 227 12.00 -12.82 17.12
C GLN A 227 11.91 -12.78 18.66
N SER A 228 12.82 -12.11 19.35
CA SER A 228 12.80 -11.93 20.81
C SER A 228 12.71 -10.46 21.22
N SER A 229 12.67 -9.53 20.25
CA SER A 229 12.50 -8.10 20.48
C SER A 229 11.03 -7.75 20.65
N VAL A 230 10.72 -6.78 21.52
CA VAL A 230 9.36 -6.32 21.79
C VAL A 230 9.36 -4.80 21.84
N THR A 231 8.39 -4.18 21.19
CA THR A 231 7.93 -2.81 21.41
C THR A 231 6.50 -2.87 21.91
N ALA A 232 6.22 -2.14 23.00
CA ALA A 232 4.91 -2.09 23.64
C ALA A 232 4.40 -0.65 23.70
N ALA A 233 3.15 -0.47 23.30
CA ALA A 233 2.42 0.79 23.43
C ALA A 233 1.12 0.58 24.18
N LYS A 234 0.69 1.58 24.95
CA LYS A 234 -0.63 1.63 25.58
C LYS A 234 -1.59 2.37 24.66
N LEU A 235 -2.65 1.70 24.29
CA LEU A 235 -3.79 2.31 23.63
C LEU A 235 -4.70 2.94 24.68
N THR A 236 -5.02 4.21 24.50
CA THR A 236 -5.94 4.98 25.33
C THR A 236 -7.07 5.53 24.46
N TRP A 237 -8.26 5.61 25.05
CA TRP A 237 -9.42 6.24 24.44
C TRP A 237 -9.80 7.45 25.26
N ASP A 238 -10.26 8.46 24.56
CA ASP A 238 -10.88 9.62 25.18
C ASP A 238 -12.40 9.43 25.07
N ASP A 239 -13.06 9.15 26.18
CA ASP A 239 -14.51 8.94 26.22
C ASP A 239 -15.22 10.21 25.77
N GLY A 240 -15.96 10.12 24.65
CA GLY A 240 -16.71 11.23 24.05
C GLY A 240 -16.07 11.84 22.80
N THR A 241 -14.90 11.37 22.38
CA THR A 241 -14.27 11.80 21.12
C THR A 241 -14.68 10.92 19.95
N GLN A 242 -14.58 11.49 18.73
CA GLN A 242 -14.85 10.76 17.50
C GLN A 242 -13.80 9.67 17.29
N ALA A 243 -14.24 8.44 17.01
CA ALA A 243 -13.34 7.36 16.66
C ALA A 243 -12.54 7.70 15.40
N PRO A 244 -11.29 7.24 15.26
CA PRO A 244 -10.53 7.40 14.03
C PRO A 244 -11.30 6.85 12.84
N TRP A 245 -11.13 7.50 11.68
CA TRP A 245 -11.64 6.99 10.43
C TRP A 245 -10.93 5.68 10.07
N ILE A 246 -11.66 4.62 9.75
CA ILE A 246 -11.08 3.36 9.29
C ILE A 246 -11.67 3.02 7.94
N ALA A 247 -10.81 2.97 6.92
CA ALA A 247 -11.15 2.56 5.58
C ALA A 247 -10.53 1.19 5.28
N ARG A 248 -11.35 0.24 4.85
CA ARG A 248 -10.90 -1.10 4.48
C ARG A 248 -11.01 -1.28 2.97
N ASP A 249 -9.87 -1.17 2.29
CA ASP A 249 -9.74 -1.54 0.88
C ASP A 249 -9.46 -3.05 0.79
N GLU A 250 -10.45 -3.84 1.18
CA GLU A 250 -10.39 -5.28 1.25
C GLU A 250 -11.39 -5.88 0.25
N ALA A 251 -10.98 -5.94 -1.02
CA ALA A 251 -11.82 -6.50 -2.08
C ALA A 251 -12.28 -7.93 -1.78
N GLN A 252 -13.43 -8.31 -2.33
CA GLN A 252 -13.93 -9.66 -2.25
C GLN A 252 -12.88 -10.67 -2.75
N ALA A 253 -12.66 -11.73 -1.96
CA ALA A 253 -11.71 -12.77 -2.29
C ALA A 253 -12.12 -13.55 -3.55
N ARG A 254 -11.17 -13.69 -4.49
CA ARG A 254 -11.34 -14.43 -5.74
C ARG A 254 -10.17 -15.37 -5.94
N GLU A 255 -10.36 -16.50 -6.56
CA GLU A 255 -9.27 -17.40 -6.92
C GLU A 255 -8.36 -16.75 -7.96
N LEU A 256 -7.03 -16.84 -7.75
CA LEU A 256 -6.04 -16.30 -8.66
C LEU A 256 -6.12 -17.02 -10.01
N PRO A 257 -6.37 -16.31 -11.13
CA PRO A 257 -6.39 -16.91 -12.45
C PRO A 257 -5.03 -17.48 -12.85
N THR A 258 -5.04 -18.46 -13.75
CA THR A 258 -3.82 -18.99 -14.34
C THR A 258 -3.31 -18.04 -15.42
N PHE A 259 -2.07 -17.62 -15.28
CA PHE A 259 -1.37 -16.79 -16.27
C PHE A 259 -0.29 -17.59 -17.01
N ARG A 260 0.02 -17.17 -18.24
CA ARG A 260 1.11 -17.69 -19.06
C ARG A 260 1.95 -16.54 -19.54
N THR A 261 3.26 -16.70 -19.53
CA THR A 261 4.23 -15.79 -20.15
C THR A 261 4.83 -16.45 -21.36
N ALA A 262 5.26 -15.67 -22.35
CA ALA A 262 6.04 -16.16 -23.47
C ALA A 262 7.52 -15.92 -23.20
N ASP A 263 8.37 -16.83 -23.67
CA ASP A 263 9.81 -16.61 -23.71
C ASP A 263 10.17 -15.62 -24.82
N GLY A 264 11.21 -14.85 -24.60
CA GLY A 264 11.73 -13.93 -25.61
C GLY A 264 12.05 -12.54 -25.05
N THR A 265 12.50 -11.66 -25.95
CA THR A 265 12.79 -10.27 -25.60
C THR A 265 11.50 -9.48 -25.52
N GLY A 266 11.26 -8.81 -24.38
CA GLY A 266 10.12 -7.93 -24.18
C GLY A 266 10.10 -6.75 -25.16
N ILE A 267 8.98 -6.04 -25.22
CA ILE A 267 8.82 -4.86 -26.07
C ILE A 267 9.71 -3.73 -25.51
N PRO A 268 10.68 -3.19 -26.28
CA PRO A 268 11.54 -2.14 -25.81
C PRO A 268 10.75 -0.85 -25.53
N ILE A 269 11.19 -0.10 -24.51
CA ILE A 269 10.62 1.20 -24.18
C ILE A 269 10.92 2.20 -25.29
N SER A 270 9.93 2.98 -25.69
CA SER A 270 10.16 4.17 -26.50
C SER A 270 10.79 5.27 -25.63
N LEU A 271 12.12 5.37 -25.63
CA LEU A 271 12.84 6.38 -24.87
C LEU A 271 12.32 7.82 -25.06
N PRO A 272 12.01 8.28 -26.30
CA PRO A 272 11.45 9.62 -26.48
C PRO A 272 10.08 9.83 -25.83
N ALA A 273 9.23 8.80 -25.79
CA ALA A 273 7.93 8.87 -25.13
C ALA A 273 8.07 8.91 -23.62
N TYR A 274 9.02 8.14 -23.09
CA TYR A 274 9.35 8.15 -21.67
C TYR A 274 9.91 9.51 -21.23
N ALA A 275 10.91 10.01 -21.93
CA ALA A 275 11.57 11.29 -21.59
C ALA A 275 10.59 12.48 -21.58
N ARG A 276 9.57 12.47 -22.47
CA ARG A 276 8.61 13.57 -22.56
C ARG A 276 7.52 13.55 -21.50
N ALA A 277 7.14 12.39 -21.02
CA ALA A 277 5.88 12.25 -20.28
C ALA A 277 5.97 11.28 -19.09
N PHE A 278 7.15 10.79 -18.74
CA PHE A 278 7.30 9.79 -17.67
C PHE A 278 6.76 10.30 -16.34
N GLU A 279 7.28 11.41 -15.86
CA GLU A 279 6.90 11.99 -14.57
C GLU A 279 5.41 12.36 -14.52
N PRO A 280 4.85 13.12 -15.48
CA PRO A 280 3.41 13.42 -15.48
C PRO A 280 2.52 12.18 -15.61
N LYS A 281 2.96 11.14 -16.32
CA LYS A 281 2.21 9.87 -16.36
C LYS A 281 2.18 9.17 -15.02
N LEU A 282 3.31 9.14 -14.32
CA LEU A 282 3.40 8.53 -13.00
C LEU A 282 2.61 9.34 -11.97
N ARG A 283 2.63 10.68 -12.07
CA ARG A 283 1.86 11.57 -11.19
C ARG A 283 0.39 11.68 -11.57
N TRP A 284 0.00 11.10 -12.70
CA TRP A 284 -1.37 11.12 -13.21
C TRP A 284 -1.85 12.54 -13.54
N GLU A 285 -1.03 13.29 -14.28
CA GLU A 285 -1.23 14.71 -14.61
C GLU A 285 -1.35 14.91 -16.12
N ALA A 286 -2.31 15.74 -16.54
CA ALA A 286 -2.52 16.16 -17.92
C ALA A 286 -1.93 17.54 -18.19
N ALA A 287 -1.51 17.80 -19.44
CA ALA A 287 -1.19 19.13 -19.91
C ALA A 287 -2.45 19.93 -20.19
N VAL A 288 -2.54 21.13 -19.65
CA VAL A 288 -3.58 22.14 -19.96
C VAL A 288 -2.90 23.38 -20.50
N PHE A 289 -3.30 23.80 -21.69
CA PHE A 289 -2.74 24.97 -22.38
C PHE A 289 -3.62 26.20 -22.12
N ASP A 290 -2.98 27.37 -22.08
CA ASP A 290 -3.71 28.62 -22.07
C ASP A 290 -4.40 28.85 -23.41
N GLU A 291 -5.52 29.58 -23.40
CA GLU A 291 -6.30 29.89 -24.59
C GLU A 291 -5.46 30.71 -25.60
N ARG A 292 -5.31 30.13 -26.80
CA ARG A 292 -4.59 30.74 -27.93
C ARG A 292 -5.25 30.28 -29.25
N PRO A 293 -5.15 31.08 -30.32
CA PRO A 293 -5.65 30.66 -31.64
C PRO A 293 -5.08 29.31 -32.06
N GLY A 294 -5.96 28.36 -32.44
CA GLY A 294 -5.61 27.03 -32.89
C GLY A 294 -5.16 26.04 -31.79
N ILE A 295 -5.14 26.45 -30.52
CA ILE A 295 -4.80 25.58 -29.39
C ILE A 295 -6.06 25.13 -28.64
N ASP A 296 -6.27 23.85 -28.57
CA ASP A 296 -7.31 23.24 -27.74
C ASP A 296 -6.87 23.28 -26.26
N THR A 297 -7.71 23.87 -25.41
CA THR A 297 -7.49 24.03 -23.98
C THR A 297 -7.88 22.80 -23.17
N ALA A 298 -8.52 21.79 -23.81
CA ALA A 298 -8.89 20.56 -23.12
C ALA A 298 -7.65 19.81 -22.59
N PRO A 299 -7.72 19.23 -21.38
CA PRO A 299 -6.63 18.45 -20.80
C PRO A 299 -6.14 17.36 -21.74
N GLN A 300 -4.83 17.24 -21.92
CA GLN A 300 -4.19 16.26 -22.78
C GLN A 300 -3.33 15.29 -21.99
N PHE A 301 -3.60 14.02 -22.12
CA PHE A 301 -2.84 12.96 -21.50
C PHE A 301 -2.40 11.89 -22.52
N PRO A 302 -1.15 11.45 -22.55
CA PRO A 302 -0.01 12.03 -21.83
C PRO A 302 0.35 13.43 -22.36
N PRO A 303 1.01 14.27 -21.56
CA PRO A 303 1.46 15.61 -21.95
C PRO A 303 2.37 15.60 -23.19
N ARG A 304 2.14 16.53 -24.11
CA ARG A 304 2.97 16.74 -25.31
C ARG A 304 2.75 18.13 -25.88
N ALA A 305 3.74 18.64 -26.60
CA ALA A 305 3.63 19.89 -27.33
C ALA A 305 2.45 19.93 -28.30
N ARG A 306 1.88 21.10 -28.51
CA ARG A 306 0.89 21.41 -29.55
C ARG A 306 1.55 22.22 -30.66
N VAL A 307 0.92 22.26 -31.81
CA VAL A 307 1.31 23.12 -32.92
C VAL A 307 0.28 24.22 -33.06
N ALA A 308 0.71 25.48 -32.94
CA ALA A 308 -0.14 26.66 -33.13
C ALA A 308 -0.46 26.89 -34.63
N GLU A 309 -1.41 27.77 -34.92
CA GLU A 309 -1.79 28.08 -36.31
C GLU A 309 -0.64 28.62 -37.17
N ASP A 310 0.32 29.31 -36.56
CA ASP A 310 1.53 29.82 -37.21
C ASP A 310 2.63 28.75 -37.44
N GLY A 311 2.35 27.50 -37.04
CA GLY A 311 3.29 26.36 -37.13
C GLY A 311 4.30 26.31 -35.98
N GLY A 312 4.25 27.22 -35.01
CA GLY A 312 5.11 27.21 -33.83
C GLY A 312 4.76 26.09 -32.87
N LEU A 313 5.78 25.54 -32.16
CA LEU A 313 5.57 24.58 -31.08
C LEU A 313 5.22 25.31 -29.79
N VAL A 314 4.10 24.92 -29.18
CA VAL A 314 3.66 25.37 -27.87
C VAL A 314 3.99 24.27 -26.85
N THR A 315 4.89 24.57 -25.94
CA THR A 315 5.38 23.65 -24.89
C THR A 315 5.08 24.17 -23.49
N ASP A 316 4.60 25.38 -23.36
CA ASP A 316 4.25 26.05 -22.13
C ASP A 316 2.80 25.67 -21.73
N TYR A 317 2.69 24.61 -20.98
CA TYR A 317 1.45 24.15 -20.39
C TYR A 317 1.62 24.00 -18.86
N ARG A 318 0.52 24.10 -18.15
CA ARG A 318 0.47 23.69 -16.75
C ARG A 318 0.06 22.21 -16.65
N LEU A 319 0.50 21.55 -15.59
CA LEU A 319 0.09 20.18 -15.27
C LEU A 319 -1.07 20.24 -14.29
N GLU A 320 -2.12 19.46 -14.58
CA GLU A 320 -3.29 19.32 -13.72
C GLU A 320 -3.56 17.86 -13.43
N PRO A 321 -3.89 17.51 -12.14
CA PRO A 321 -4.21 16.14 -11.78
C PRO A 321 -5.46 15.66 -12.52
N LEU A 322 -5.44 14.42 -12.98
CA LEU A 322 -6.57 13.75 -13.60
C LEU A 322 -7.42 13.04 -12.54
N PRO A 323 -8.74 12.92 -12.78
CA PRO A 323 -9.62 12.08 -11.96
C PRO A 323 -9.14 10.63 -11.90
N ARG A 324 -9.32 10.00 -10.75
CA ARG A 324 -8.98 8.59 -10.55
C ARG A 324 -10.20 7.67 -10.58
N THR A 325 -11.32 8.16 -11.09
CA THR A 325 -12.53 7.38 -11.36
C THR A 325 -12.91 7.53 -12.83
N GLY A 326 -13.67 6.58 -13.33
CA GLY A 326 -14.10 6.59 -14.72
C GLY A 326 -14.96 5.39 -15.09
N THR A 327 -15.27 5.31 -16.37
CA THR A 327 -16.16 4.30 -16.92
C THR A 327 -15.51 3.62 -18.13
N VAL A 328 -15.66 2.31 -18.27
CA VAL A 328 -15.19 1.55 -19.41
C VAL A 328 -15.93 2.01 -20.67
N TYR A 329 -15.22 2.70 -21.56
CA TYR A 329 -15.74 3.11 -22.86
C TYR A 329 -15.73 1.97 -23.88
N THR A 330 -14.63 1.22 -23.92
CA THR A 330 -14.49 -0.02 -24.72
C THR A 330 -13.41 -0.90 -24.10
N GLN A 331 -13.42 -2.19 -24.40
CA GLN A 331 -12.43 -3.12 -23.87
C GLN A 331 -12.14 -4.26 -24.85
N THR A 332 -11.00 -4.92 -24.66
CA THR A 332 -10.64 -6.16 -25.34
C THR A 332 -9.75 -7.03 -24.44
N THR A 333 -9.72 -8.32 -24.72
CA THR A 333 -8.92 -9.28 -23.97
C THR A 333 -7.82 -9.87 -24.85
N ILE A 334 -6.58 -9.73 -24.39
CA ILE A 334 -5.39 -10.30 -25.04
C ILE A 334 -5.14 -11.69 -24.46
N ARG A 335 -5.20 -12.70 -25.32
CA ARG A 335 -5.04 -14.12 -24.92
C ARG A 335 -3.72 -14.72 -25.39
N ILE A 336 -3.07 -14.09 -26.36
CA ILE A 336 -1.77 -14.53 -26.89
C ILE A 336 -0.70 -14.08 -25.90
N PRO A 337 0.13 -15.01 -25.37
CA PRO A 337 1.22 -14.64 -24.47
C PRO A 337 2.20 -13.69 -25.17
N VAL A 338 2.64 -12.67 -24.42
CA VAL A 338 3.65 -11.69 -24.83
C VAL A 338 4.76 -11.74 -23.79
N PRO A 339 6.05 -11.67 -24.17
CA PRO A 339 7.13 -11.59 -23.22
C PRO A 339 6.93 -10.45 -22.21
N ASP A 340 7.28 -10.68 -20.95
CA ASP A 340 7.15 -9.75 -19.82
C ASP A 340 5.71 -9.36 -19.44
N LEU A 341 4.69 -9.92 -20.12
CA LEU A 341 3.27 -9.64 -19.82
C LEU A 341 2.49 -10.94 -19.55
N PRO A 342 2.14 -11.22 -18.29
CA PRO A 342 1.27 -12.34 -17.95
C PRO A 342 -0.06 -12.28 -18.73
N SER A 343 -0.40 -13.35 -19.43
CA SER A 343 -1.63 -13.47 -20.25
C SER A 343 -2.52 -14.61 -19.74
N PRO A 344 -3.86 -14.54 -19.88
CA PRO A 344 -4.61 -13.46 -20.53
C PRO A 344 -4.69 -12.19 -19.68
N TYR A 345 -4.82 -11.03 -20.34
CA TYR A 345 -5.12 -9.76 -19.68
C TYR A 345 -6.10 -8.93 -20.52
N SER A 346 -6.88 -8.09 -19.86
CA SER A 346 -7.76 -7.13 -20.53
C SER A 346 -7.13 -5.75 -20.58
N ILE A 347 -7.38 -5.04 -21.67
CA ILE A 347 -7.13 -3.60 -21.81
C ILE A 347 -8.44 -2.90 -22.11
N ALA A 348 -8.59 -1.69 -21.60
CA ALA A 348 -9.78 -0.89 -21.80
C ALA A 348 -9.42 0.57 -22.08
N VAL A 349 -10.25 1.24 -22.87
CA VAL A 349 -10.26 2.70 -22.95
C VAL A 349 -11.21 3.17 -21.88
N ILE A 350 -10.72 3.97 -20.97
CA ILE A 350 -11.48 4.51 -19.84
C ILE A 350 -11.81 5.97 -20.12
N GLN A 351 -13.07 6.33 -20.04
CA GLN A 351 -13.54 7.71 -19.99
C GLN A 351 -13.43 8.17 -18.53
N LEU A 352 -12.55 9.13 -18.25
CA LEU A 352 -12.41 9.68 -16.90
C LEU A 352 -13.60 10.56 -16.52
N ASP A 353 -14.04 10.49 -15.26
CA ASP A 353 -15.19 11.22 -14.77
C ASP A 353 -14.91 12.72 -14.73
N GLY A 354 -15.86 13.52 -15.22
CA GLY A 354 -15.72 14.98 -15.25
C GLY A 354 -14.61 15.53 -16.16
N SER A 355 -13.98 14.67 -16.98
CA SER A 355 -12.88 15.04 -17.88
C SER A 355 -13.16 14.55 -19.31
N PRO A 356 -12.77 15.30 -20.36
CA PRO A 356 -12.82 14.82 -21.74
C PRO A 356 -11.75 13.73 -22.07
N VAL A 357 -10.84 13.49 -21.14
CA VAL A 357 -9.71 12.58 -21.34
C VAL A 357 -10.16 11.13 -21.35
N ARG A 358 -9.69 10.40 -22.35
CA ARG A 358 -9.79 8.94 -22.43
C ARG A 358 -8.41 8.32 -22.39
N VAL A 359 -8.24 7.28 -21.58
CA VAL A 359 -6.94 6.63 -21.41
C VAL A 359 -7.05 5.13 -21.69
N LEU A 360 -6.13 4.61 -22.49
CA LEU A 360 -5.96 3.17 -22.67
C LEU A 360 -5.11 2.62 -21.52
N MET A 361 -5.63 1.65 -20.77
CA MET A 361 -4.92 1.02 -19.66
C MET A 361 -5.29 -0.45 -19.49
N LYS A 362 -4.48 -1.20 -18.75
CA LYS A 362 -4.82 -2.56 -18.33
C LYS A 362 -6.00 -2.53 -17.36
N VAL A 363 -6.75 -3.62 -17.32
CA VAL A 363 -7.76 -3.90 -16.28
C VAL A 363 -7.12 -4.80 -15.24
N THR A 364 -7.35 -4.47 -13.97
CA THR A 364 -6.86 -5.21 -12.80
C THR A 364 -7.98 -5.60 -11.84
N GLY A 365 -7.69 -6.43 -10.84
CA GLY A 365 -8.62 -6.79 -9.75
C GLY A 365 -9.76 -7.74 -10.15
N VAL A 366 -9.91 -8.02 -11.44
CA VAL A 366 -10.89 -8.98 -11.99
C VAL A 366 -10.23 -9.89 -13.01
N PRO A 367 -10.75 -11.13 -13.22
CA PRO A 367 -10.29 -11.99 -14.29
C PRO A 367 -10.39 -11.35 -15.66
N ALA A 368 -9.47 -11.71 -16.56
CA ALA A 368 -9.47 -11.18 -17.93
C ALA A 368 -10.76 -11.53 -18.69
N GLY A 369 -11.42 -10.51 -19.22
CA GLY A 369 -12.69 -10.62 -19.96
C GLY A 369 -13.94 -10.34 -19.15
N GLU A 370 -13.83 -10.12 -17.83
CA GLU A 370 -14.99 -9.81 -16.97
C GLU A 370 -15.42 -8.34 -17.02
N ALA A 371 -14.49 -7.41 -17.30
CA ALA A 371 -14.87 -6.00 -17.40
C ALA A 371 -15.88 -5.78 -18.54
N THR A 372 -16.88 -4.95 -18.31
CA THR A 372 -17.94 -4.67 -19.28
C THR A 372 -17.98 -3.19 -19.66
N ILE A 373 -18.44 -2.90 -20.89
CA ILE A 373 -18.64 -1.51 -21.35
C ILE A 373 -19.70 -0.84 -20.46
N GLY A 374 -19.44 0.39 -20.04
CA GLY A 374 -20.30 1.15 -19.15
C GLY A 374 -20.05 0.88 -17.64
N GLN A 375 -19.15 -0.04 -17.30
CA GLN A 375 -18.81 -0.34 -15.90
C GLN A 375 -17.95 0.78 -15.31
N ALA A 376 -18.35 1.30 -14.16
CA ALA A 376 -17.58 2.26 -13.39
C ALA A 376 -16.40 1.60 -12.68
N GLY A 377 -15.45 2.40 -12.22
CA GLY A 377 -14.31 1.90 -11.46
C GLY A 377 -13.26 2.96 -11.16
N SER A 378 -12.16 2.51 -10.58
CA SER A 378 -11.06 3.34 -10.10
C SER A 378 -9.76 3.13 -10.88
N VAL A 379 -8.96 4.19 -10.96
CA VAL A 379 -7.61 4.17 -11.52
C VAL A 379 -6.62 3.97 -10.40
N VAL A 380 -5.96 2.83 -10.37
CA VAL A 380 -5.07 2.39 -9.28
C VAL A 380 -3.64 2.20 -9.78
N LEU A 381 -2.67 2.50 -8.92
CA LEU A 381 -1.26 2.26 -9.24
C LEU A 381 -0.96 0.75 -9.28
N ARG A 382 -0.28 0.30 -10.33
CA ARG A 382 0.12 -1.10 -10.51
C ARG A 382 1.51 -1.20 -11.14
N LYS A 383 2.11 -2.35 -10.99
CA LYS A 383 3.28 -2.75 -11.75
C LYS A 383 2.82 -3.21 -13.14
N ILE A 384 2.91 -2.34 -14.13
CA ILE A 384 2.37 -2.60 -15.46
C ILE A 384 3.23 -3.55 -16.30
N ALA A 385 4.51 -3.63 -16.01
CA ALA A 385 5.45 -4.58 -16.61
C ALA A 385 6.69 -4.79 -15.73
N ASP A 386 7.43 -5.86 -15.98
CA ASP A 386 8.82 -6.01 -15.57
C ASP A 386 9.71 -5.87 -16.81
N ARG A 387 10.73 -5.03 -16.72
CA ARG A 387 11.66 -4.81 -17.84
C ARG A 387 13.05 -5.25 -17.44
N ALA A 388 13.43 -6.40 -17.90
CA ALA A 388 14.70 -7.05 -17.48
C ALA A 388 14.83 -7.14 -15.94
N GLY A 389 13.73 -7.44 -15.25
CA GLY A 389 13.68 -7.54 -13.80
C GLY A 389 13.45 -6.21 -13.06
N VAL A 390 13.40 -5.07 -13.77
CA VAL A 390 13.10 -3.78 -13.16
C VAL A 390 11.58 -3.51 -13.29
N PRO A 391 10.88 -3.26 -12.18
CA PRO A 391 9.44 -2.97 -12.22
C PRO A 391 9.16 -1.62 -12.91
N ASP A 392 8.18 -1.62 -13.80
CA ASP A 392 7.67 -0.43 -14.48
C ASP A 392 6.28 -0.11 -13.92
N TYR A 393 6.17 1.01 -13.20
CA TYR A 393 4.93 1.42 -12.54
C TYR A 393 4.08 2.32 -13.43
N GLY A 394 2.78 2.16 -13.31
CA GLY A 394 1.78 2.95 -14.01
C GLY A 394 0.40 2.67 -13.44
N TYR A 395 -0.63 3.03 -14.20
CA TYR A 395 -2.00 2.89 -13.73
C TYR A 395 -2.75 1.83 -14.50
N ALA A 396 -3.60 1.11 -13.78
CA ALA A 396 -4.58 0.17 -14.29
C ALA A 396 -5.98 0.57 -13.82
N PHE A 397 -6.99 0.11 -14.52
CA PHE A 397 -8.38 0.32 -14.17
C PHE A 397 -8.92 -0.87 -13.38
N TRP A 398 -9.46 -0.61 -12.20
CA TRP A 398 -10.14 -1.59 -11.37
C TRP A 398 -11.66 -1.38 -11.46
N PRO A 399 -12.38 -2.24 -12.19
CA PRO A 399 -13.83 -2.13 -12.31
C PRO A 399 -14.52 -2.39 -10.97
N GLU A 400 -15.56 -1.61 -10.67
CA GLU A 400 -16.46 -1.91 -9.57
C GLU A 400 -17.17 -3.25 -9.80
N THR A 401 -17.29 -4.06 -8.76
CA THR A 401 -18.08 -5.30 -8.81
C THR A 401 -19.42 -5.06 -8.14
N ALA A 402 -20.47 -5.78 -8.58
CA ALA A 402 -21.84 -5.59 -8.09
C ALA A 402 -21.99 -5.74 -6.54
N GLU A 403 -20.97 -6.26 -5.87
CA GLU A 403 -20.93 -6.53 -4.43
C GLU A 403 -19.83 -5.77 -3.68
N GLY A 404 -19.08 -4.88 -4.33
CA GLY A 404 -17.93 -4.19 -3.73
C GLY A 404 -17.98 -2.68 -3.92
N GLY A 405 -17.57 -1.95 -2.90
CA GLY A 405 -17.48 -0.49 -2.93
C GLY A 405 -16.42 0.04 -3.90
N VAL A 406 -16.43 1.35 -4.08
CA VAL A 406 -15.40 2.11 -4.81
C VAL A 406 -14.07 1.94 -4.09
N HIS A 407 -13.03 1.51 -4.79
CA HIS A 407 -11.66 1.51 -4.25
C HIS A 407 -11.16 2.96 -4.17
N PRO A 408 -10.62 3.40 -3.05
CA PRO A 408 -10.17 4.78 -2.84
C PRO A 408 -8.98 5.21 -3.69
#